data_2f9abbd6118af164b0a3afec7dc9603b
#
_entry.id   2f9abbd6118af164b0a3afec7dc9603b
#
_cell.length_a   1.000
_cell.length_b   1.000
_cell.length_c   1.000
_cell.angle_alpha   90.00
_cell.angle_beta   90.00
_cell.angle_gamma   90.00
#
_symmetry.space_group_name_H-M   'P 1'
#
loop_
_entity.id
_entity.type
_entity.pdbx_description
1 polymer ?
#
loop_
_entity_poly.entity_id
_entity_poly.type
_entity_poly.pdbx_seq_one_letter_code
_entity_poly.pdbx_strand_id
1 'polypeptide(L)'
;MNIFRVSHKDIKVLLFIRPPFMILLCYVLFGRSFFTESSVFFPALTAGVVTVLVTWWFHIYADHFLRKRFIDTNHTVRRLFLSIIFHFGIAAMFIACLFLLADAWNFLGYRFSWPSLLSGLLVALCTNLAATGFHEGVYTLENWKRTLIEAEELKKLTLSSRLAGLRNQTSPHFFFNSINTLAGLIEIDTDKADRFLNEMCIVYRYLLKNEPDAFVPLDSELNFIRSWIYLVQTRYSNTIRFILNEPASAPNTCIPRLTLLFFLESILNTYDISDNFTVSMEIKHDVITITHPAYKRKTKNPEGPSRQENEVRSIYRLLGLPEIRETVGHRNRHIEIPLYLQDKNTAAHEPA
;
A
#
# COMPACT_ATOMS: atom_id res chain seq x y z
N MET A 1 -25.63 -3.33 -19.56
CA MET A 1 -24.98 -4.03 -18.43
C MET A 1 -25.20 -5.52 -18.61
N ASN A 2 -24.18 -6.25 -19.14
CA ASN A 2 -24.33 -7.65 -19.57
C ASN A 2 -24.52 -8.56 -18.34
N ILE A 3 -25.74 -9.06 -18.16
CA ILE A 3 -26.18 -9.95 -17.07
C ILE A 3 -25.56 -11.35 -17.19
N PHE A 4 -24.93 -11.69 -18.32
CA PHE A 4 -24.47 -13.04 -18.69
C PHE A 4 -22.95 -13.17 -18.87
N ARG A 5 -22.14 -12.40 -18.17
CA ARG A 5 -20.69 -12.60 -18.27
C ARG A 5 -20.25 -13.73 -17.33
N VAL A 6 -20.27 -14.96 -17.84
CA VAL A 6 -19.66 -16.14 -17.18
C VAL A 6 -18.17 -15.84 -16.98
N SER A 7 -17.71 -15.90 -15.75
CA SER A 7 -16.30 -15.68 -15.42
C SER A 7 -15.48 -16.93 -15.74
N HIS A 8 -14.20 -16.77 -16.07
CA HIS A 8 -13.27 -17.90 -16.18
C HIS A 8 -13.25 -18.80 -14.94
N LYS A 9 -13.63 -18.29 -13.78
CA LYS A 9 -13.72 -19.01 -12.51
C LYS A 9 -14.93 -19.94 -12.48
N ASP A 10 -16.06 -19.48 -12.98
CA ASP A 10 -17.29 -20.26 -13.07
C ASP A 10 -17.07 -21.49 -13.96
N ILE A 11 -16.30 -21.30 -15.04
CA ILE A 11 -15.90 -22.40 -15.93
C ILE A 11 -14.98 -23.39 -15.21
N LYS A 12 -14.03 -22.94 -14.39
CA LYS A 12 -13.16 -23.84 -13.62
C LYS A 12 -13.96 -24.70 -12.62
N VAL A 13 -14.92 -24.11 -11.93
CA VAL A 13 -15.81 -24.88 -11.01
C VAL A 13 -16.63 -25.88 -11.79
N LEU A 14 -17.19 -25.51 -12.95
CA LEU A 14 -17.91 -26.42 -13.82
C LEU A 14 -17.06 -27.63 -14.23
N LEU A 15 -15.80 -27.41 -14.63
CA LEU A 15 -14.93 -28.45 -15.15
C LEU A 15 -14.29 -29.33 -14.09
N PHE A 16 -14.00 -28.82 -12.90
CA PHE A 16 -13.26 -29.54 -11.87
C PHE A 16 -14.12 -30.07 -10.72
N ILE A 17 -15.13 -29.33 -10.31
CA ILE A 17 -15.95 -29.70 -9.13
C ILE A 17 -17.22 -30.47 -9.53
N ARG A 18 -17.86 -30.08 -10.63
CA ARG A 18 -19.14 -30.65 -11.04
C ARG A 18 -19.08 -32.08 -11.59
N PRO A 19 -18.07 -32.52 -12.39
CA PRO A 19 -18.04 -33.87 -12.92
C PRO A 19 -17.92 -34.96 -11.85
N PRO A 20 -17.04 -34.85 -10.84
CA PRO A 20 -17.02 -35.81 -9.72
C PRO A 20 -18.36 -35.93 -8.99
N PHE A 21 -19.02 -34.80 -8.76
CA PHE A 21 -20.35 -34.75 -8.16
C PHE A 21 -21.37 -35.50 -9.00
N MET A 22 -21.38 -35.26 -10.31
CA MET A 22 -22.30 -35.91 -11.24
C MET A 22 -22.11 -37.46 -11.21
N ILE A 23 -20.87 -37.90 -11.29
CA ILE A 23 -20.56 -39.35 -11.24
C ILE A 23 -21.03 -39.97 -9.91
N LEU A 24 -20.77 -39.27 -8.82
CA LEU A 24 -21.18 -39.73 -7.49
C LEU A 24 -22.71 -39.76 -7.33
N LEU A 25 -23.43 -38.79 -7.88
CA LEU A 25 -24.87 -38.73 -7.89
C LEU A 25 -25.49 -39.91 -8.73
N CYS A 26 -24.94 -40.17 -9.91
CA CYS A 26 -25.35 -41.33 -10.76
C CYS A 26 -25.08 -42.64 -10.04
N TYR A 27 -23.97 -42.75 -9.32
CA TYR A 27 -23.70 -43.96 -8.49
C TYR A 27 -24.70 -44.12 -7.34
N VAL A 28 -25.11 -43.04 -6.68
CA VAL A 28 -26.15 -43.07 -5.63
C VAL A 28 -27.50 -43.53 -6.20
N LEU A 29 -27.83 -43.14 -7.43
CA LEU A 29 -29.09 -43.51 -8.09
C LEU A 29 -29.11 -44.99 -8.54
N PHE A 30 -28.06 -45.42 -9.26
CA PHE A 30 -28.05 -46.69 -10.00
C PHE A 30 -27.08 -47.73 -9.42
N GLY A 31 -26.34 -47.37 -8.35
CA GLY A 31 -25.41 -48.31 -7.71
C GLY A 31 -24.32 -48.80 -8.63
N ARG A 32 -23.99 -50.09 -8.50
CA ARG A 32 -22.93 -50.71 -9.33
C ARG A 32 -23.30 -50.82 -10.80
N SER A 33 -24.60 -50.91 -11.17
CA SER A 33 -25.05 -50.98 -12.55
C SER A 33 -24.61 -49.79 -13.38
N PHE A 34 -24.43 -48.61 -12.74
CA PHE A 34 -23.89 -47.44 -13.41
C PHE A 34 -22.54 -47.67 -14.08
N PHE A 35 -21.65 -48.48 -13.49
CA PHE A 35 -20.34 -48.78 -14.04
C PHE A 35 -20.24 -50.06 -14.83
N THR A 36 -21.19 -51.00 -14.61
CA THR A 36 -21.12 -52.34 -15.24
C THR A 36 -21.98 -52.50 -16.48
N GLU A 37 -23.03 -51.65 -16.64
CA GLU A 37 -24.00 -51.79 -17.74
C GLU A 37 -24.01 -50.55 -18.63
N SER A 38 -23.61 -50.72 -19.93
CA SER A 38 -23.60 -49.63 -20.89
C SER A 38 -25.01 -49.04 -21.13
N SER A 39 -26.05 -49.85 -21.01
CA SER A 39 -27.47 -49.47 -21.11
C SER A 39 -27.91 -48.52 -20.00
N VAL A 40 -27.24 -48.53 -18.85
CA VAL A 40 -27.47 -47.63 -17.71
C VAL A 40 -26.53 -46.46 -17.76
N PHE A 41 -25.24 -46.69 -18.10
CA PHE A 41 -24.19 -45.68 -18.06
C PHE A 41 -24.48 -44.45 -18.95
N PHE A 42 -24.73 -44.66 -20.25
CA PHE A 42 -24.90 -43.55 -21.17
C PHE A 42 -26.15 -42.70 -20.93
N PRO A 43 -27.36 -43.31 -20.69
CA PRO A 43 -28.53 -42.48 -20.38
C PRO A 43 -28.43 -41.78 -19.03
N ALA A 44 -27.87 -42.42 -18.00
CA ALA A 44 -27.66 -41.79 -16.70
C ALA A 44 -26.66 -40.64 -16.78
N LEU A 45 -25.57 -40.82 -17.53
CA LEU A 45 -24.57 -39.76 -17.78
C LEU A 45 -25.19 -38.56 -18.47
N THR A 46 -25.97 -38.77 -19.54
CA THR A 46 -26.62 -37.66 -20.28
C THR A 46 -27.62 -36.90 -19.39
N ALA A 47 -28.46 -37.63 -18.61
CA ALA A 47 -29.38 -37.02 -17.65
C ALA A 47 -28.63 -36.23 -16.55
N GLY A 48 -27.50 -36.77 -16.08
CA GLY A 48 -26.63 -36.13 -15.10
C GLY A 48 -26.00 -34.85 -15.65
N VAL A 49 -25.47 -34.86 -16.89
CA VAL A 49 -24.90 -33.65 -17.56
C VAL A 49 -25.96 -32.55 -17.67
N VAL A 50 -27.16 -32.88 -18.16
CA VAL A 50 -28.25 -31.89 -18.27
C VAL A 50 -28.61 -31.32 -16.89
N THR A 51 -28.75 -32.14 -15.87
CA THR A 51 -29.04 -31.68 -14.53
C THR A 51 -27.95 -30.77 -13.97
N VAL A 52 -26.69 -31.12 -14.18
CA VAL A 52 -25.55 -30.28 -13.75
C VAL A 52 -25.53 -28.92 -14.48
N LEU A 53 -25.77 -28.89 -15.77
CA LEU A 53 -25.78 -27.64 -16.54
C LEU A 53 -26.94 -26.72 -16.11
N VAL A 54 -28.14 -27.28 -15.91
CA VAL A 54 -29.32 -26.51 -15.47
C VAL A 54 -29.09 -25.96 -14.06
N THR A 55 -28.66 -26.80 -13.12
CA THR A 55 -28.38 -26.36 -11.73
C THR A 55 -27.24 -25.35 -11.67
N TRP A 56 -26.20 -25.51 -12.49
CA TRP A 56 -25.09 -24.55 -12.58
C TRP A 56 -25.57 -23.17 -13.02
N TRP A 57 -26.48 -23.09 -13.97
CA TRP A 57 -27.05 -21.83 -14.42
C TRP A 57 -27.82 -21.09 -13.30
N PHE A 58 -28.62 -21.85 -12.54
CA PHE A 58 -29.31 -21.29 -11.38
C PHE A 58 -28.36 -20.82 -10.27
N HIS A 59 -27.26 -21.54 -10.06
CA HIS A 59 -26.25 -21.14 -9.08
C HIS A 59 -25.54 -19.83 -9.49
N ILE A 60 -25.17 -19.66 -10.76
CA ILE A 60 -24.60 -18.39 -11.26
C ILE A 60 -25.56 -17.23 -11.02
N TYR A 61 -26.85 -17.44 -11.30
CA TYR A 61 -27.86 -16.41 -11.06
C TYR A 61 -27.98 -16.05 -9.60
N ALA A 62 -28.01 -17.02 -8.71
CA ALA A 62 -28.04 -16.83 -7.26
C ALA A 62 -26.81 -16.07 -6.75
N ASP A 63 -25.60 -16.45 -7.20
CA ASP A 63 -24.35 -15.74 -6.89
C ASP A 63 -24.40 -14.27 -7.33
N HIS A 64 -24.83 -14.03 -8.54
CA HIS A 64 -24.94 -12.67 -9.06
C HIS A 64 -25.93 -11.81 -8.27
N PHE A 65 -27.07 -12.39 -7.88
CA PHE A 65 -28.06 -11.73 -7.04
C PHE A 65 -27.51 -11.39 -5.64
N LEU A 66 -26.85 -12.34 -4.99
CA LEU A 66 -26.29 -12.14 -3.67
C LEU A 66 -25.15 -11.12 -3.66
N ARG A 67 -24.25 -11.16 -4.66
CA ARG A 67 -23.15 -10.19 -4.80
C ARG A 67 -23.63 -8.76 -5.05
N LYS A 68 -24.71 -8.58 -5.81
CA LYS A 68 -25.34 -7.26 -5.98
C LYS A 68 -25.92 -6.71 -4.68
N ARG A 69 -26.46 -7.58 -3.82
CA ARG A 69 -27.11 -7.18 -2.58
C ARG A 69 -26.13 -6.92 -1.44
N PHE A 70 -24.96 -7.60 -1.45
CA PHE A 70 -23.93 -7.53 -0.41
C PHE A 70 -22.57 -7.20 -1.02
N ILE A 71 -22.41 -5.94 -1.42
CA ILE A 71 -21.17 -5.44 -2.09
C ILE A 71 -20.04 -5.26 -1.06
N ASP A 72 -20.39 -4.89 0.19
CA ASP A 72 -19.43 -4.51 1.23
C ASP A 72 -18.71 -5.75 1.82
N THR A 73 -17.40 -5.61 2.00
CA THR A 73 -16.52 -6.64 2.61
C THR A 73 -16.88 -6.96 4.06
N ASN A 74 -17.49 -6.03 4.79
CA ASN A 74 -17.96 -6.24 6.16
C ASN A 74 -19.05 -7.30 6.28
N HIS A 75 -19.71 -7.63 5.18
CA HIS A 75 -20.80 -8.63 5.13
C HIS A 75 -20.37 -9.97 4.53
N THR A 76 -19.07 -10.23 4.37
CA THR A 76 -18.56 -11.48 3.74
C THR A 76 -19.07 -12.73 4.42
N VAL A 77 -19.04 -12.79 5.76
CA VAL A 77 -19.52 -13.96 6.52
C VAL A 77 -21.02 -14.18 6.30
N ARG A 78 -21.83 -13.13 6.37
CA ARG A 78 -23.28 -13.20 6.15
C ARG A 78 -23.59 -13.62 4.71
N ARG A 79 -22.85 -13.12 3.73
CA ARG A 79 -22.98 -13.50 2.32
C ARG A 79 -22.63 -14.96 2.12
N LEU A 80 -21.55 -15.46 2.73
CA LEU A 80 -21.14 -16.87 2.67
C LEU A 80 -22.27 -17.79 3.17
N PHE A 81 -22.82 -17.51 4.36
CA PHE A 81 -23.92 -18.29 4.91
C PHE A 81 -25.15 -18.29 4.01
N LEU A 82 -25.55 -17.15 3.50
CA LEU A 82 -26.68 -17.04 2.59
C LEU A 82 -26.43 -17.78 1.28
N SER A 83 -25.21 -17.70 0.72
CA SER A 83 -24.83 -18.42 -0.49
C SER A 83 -24.93 -19.94 -0.28
N ILE A 84 -24.44 -20.45 0.84
CA ILE A 84 -24.53 -21.88 1.17
C ILE A 84 -26.02 -22.34 1.24
N ILE A 85 -26.86 -21.57 1.93
CA ILE A 85 -28.30 -21.89 2.09
C ILE A 85 -29.00 -21.86 0.72
N PHE A 86 -28.79 -20.81 -0.08
CA PHE A 86 -29.44 -20.70 -1.39
C PHE A 86 -28.97 -21.79 -2.35
N HIS A 87 -27.67 -22.05 -2.43
CA HIS A 87 -27.13 -23.07 -3.33
C HIS A 87 -27.55 -24.47 -2.92
N PHE A 88 -27.54 -24.76 -1.62
CA PHE A 88 -28.03 -26.05 -1.11
C PHE A 88 -29.53 -26.21 -1.35
N GLY A 89 -30.35 -25.17 -1.13
CA GLY A 89 -31.78 -25.19 -1.39
C GLY A 89 -32.11 -25.49 -2.85
N ILE A 90 -31.41 -24.81 -3.79
CA ILE A 90 -31.53 -25.06 -5.23
C ILE A 90 -31.14 -26.50 -5.56
N ALA A 91 -29.98 -26.98 -5.09
CA ALA A 91 -29.51 -28.33 -5.35
C ALA A 91 -30.45 -29.40 -4.76
N ALA A 92 -30.95 -29.21 -3.53
CA ALA A 92 -31.88 -30.11 -2.88
C ALA A 92 -33.20 -30.21 -3.65
N MET A 93 -33.72 -29.08 -4.12
CA MET A 93 -34.94 -29.06 -4.94
C MET A 93 -34.74 -29.84 -6.25
N PHE A 94 -33.64 -29.61 -6.97
CA PHE A 94 -33.36 -30.31 -8.22
C PHE A 94 -33.10 -31.80 -8.02
N ILE A 95 -32.41 -32.22 -6.94
CA ILE A 95 -32.15 -33.59 -6.61
C ILE A 95 -33.47 -34.30 -6.25
N ALA A 96 -34.29 -33.70 -5.39
CA ALA A 96 -35.58 -34.27 -5.05
C ALA A 96 -36.46 -34.45 -6.28
N CYS A 97 -36.51 -33.44 -7.16
CA CYS A 97 -37.25 -33.52 -8.41
C CYS A 97 -36.70 -34.62 -9.33
N LEU A 98 -35.39 -34.75 -9.46
CA LEU A 98 -34.74 -35.79 -10.27
C LEU A 98 -35.10 -37.21 -9.77
N PHE A 99 -35.03 -37.43 -8.46
CA PHE A 99 -35.32 -38.73 -7.86
C PHE A 99 -36.81 -39.11 -8.00
N LEU A 100 -37.73 -38.16 -7.80
CA LEU A 100 -39.16 -38.37 -7.98
C LEU A 100 -39.52 -38.61 -9.46
N LEU A 101 -38.95 -37.87 -10.39
CA LEU A 101 -39.17 -38.10 -11.81
C LEU A 101 -38.59 -39.42 -12.31
N ALA A 102 -37.42 -39.80 -11.80
CA ALA A 102 -36.83 -41.11 -12.11
C ALA A 102 -37.69 -42.27 -11.65
N ASP A 103 -38.31 -42.17 -10.47
CA ASP A 103 -39.28 -43.18 -9.96
C ASP A 103 -40.58 -43.16 -10.78
N ALA A 104 -41.19 -42.00 -11.01
CA ALA A 104 -42.44 -41.85 -11.71
C ALA A 104 -42.38 -42.41 -13.14
N TRP A 105 -41.25 -42.20 -13.86
CA TRP A 105 -41.04 -42.71 -15.22
C TRP A 105 -40.35 -44.09 -15.24
N ASN A 106 -40.13 -44.71 -14.09
CA ASN A 106 -39.39 -45.97 -13.94
C ASN A 106 -38.07 -45.93 -14.74
N PHE A 107 -37.36 -44.77 -14.69
CA PHE A 107 -36.18 -44.52 -15.46
C PHE A 107 -35.04 -45.47 -15.12
N LEU A 108 -34.66 -46.29 -16.07
CA LEU A 108 -33.65 -47.36 -15.90
C LEU A 108 -33.92 -48.30 -14.72
N GLY A 109 -35.20 -48.55 -14.41
CA GLY A 109 -35.58 -49.42 -13.32
C GLY A 109 -35.47 -48.84 -11.91
N TYR A 110 -35.18 -47.50 -11.81
CA TYR A 110 -35.06 -46.86 -10.50
C TYR A 110 -36.37 -46.90 -9.73
N ARG A 111 -36.26 -47.18 -8.42
CA ARG A 111 -37.32 -47.06 -7.46
C ARG A 111 -36.91 -46.17 -6.32
N PHE A 112 -37.78 -45.25 -5.93
CA PHE A 112 -37.54 -44.27 -4.88
C PHE A 112 -37.19 -44.94 -3.56
N SER A 113 -36.14 -44.49 -2.90
CA SER A 113 -35.76 -44.87 -1.56
C SER A 113 -35.24 -43.68 -0.75
N TRP A 114 -35.69 -43.59 0.50
CA TRP A 114 -35.23 -42.52 1.39
C TRP A 114 -33.73 -42.52 1.63
N PRO A 115 -33.03 -43.66 1.82
CA PRO A 115 -31.57 -43.69 1.97
C PRO A 115 -30.85 -43.14 0.76
N SER A 116 -31.31 -43.41 -0.47
CA SER A 116 -30.70 -42.88 -1.71
C SER A 116 -30.87 -41.38 -1.79
N LEU A 117 -32.07 -40.84 -1.48
CA LEU A 117 -32.30 -39.40 -1.44
C LEU A 117 -31.41 -38.70 -0.41
N LEU A 118 -31.33 -39.23 0.80
CA LEU A 118 -30.47 -38.66 1.86
C LEU A 118 -28.98 -38.66 1.45
N SER A 119 -28.53 -39.75 0.84
CA SER A 119 -27.16 -39.84 0.32
C SER A 119 -26.90 -38.81 -0.78
N GLY A 120 -27.86 -38.64 -1.72
CA GLY A 120 -27.77 -37.60 -2.75
C GLY A 120 -27.72 -36.18 -2.18
N LEU A 121 -28.54 -35.88 -1.19
CA LEU A 121 -28.53 -34.60 -0.48
C LEU A 121 -27.24 -34.35 0.29
N LEU A 122 -26.66 -35.39 0.92
CA LEU A 122 -25.37 -35.28 1.59
C LEU A 122 -24.23 -34.95 0.58
N VAL A 123 -24.20 -35.65 -0.55
CA VAL A 123 -23.26 -35.40 -1.64
C VAL A 123 -23.43 -33.97 -2.18
N ALA A 124 -24.68 -33.51 -2.35
CA ALA A 124 -24.94 -32.13 -2.74
C ALA A 124 -24.40 -31.10 -1.73
N LEU A 125 -24.63 -31.36 -0.44
CA LEU A 125 -24.17 -30.49 0.63
C LEU A 125 -22.63 -30.34 0.59
N CYS A 126 -21.93 -31.47 0.58
CA CYS A 126 -20.46 -31.46 0.51
C CYS A 126 -19.92 -30.72 -0.73
N THR A 127 -20.53 -30.97 -1.89
CA THR A 127 -20.13 -30.34 -3.15
C THR A 127 -20.42 -28.83 -3.15
N ASN A 128 -21.56 -28.40 -2.62
CA ASN A 128 -21.91 -27.00 -2.49
C ASN A 128 -20.99 -26.26 -1.51
N LEU A 129 -20.64 -26.88 -0.39
CA LEU A 129 -19.66 -26.31 0.55
C LEU A 129 -18.30 -26.09 -0.15
N ALA A 130 -17.81 -27.10 -0.87
CA ALA A 130 -16.55 -27.01 -1.60
C ALA A 130 -16.59 -25.93 -2.71
N ALA A 131 -17.66 -25.94 -3.52
CA ALA A 131 -17.82 -24.97 -4.62
C ALA A 131 -17.98 -23.53 -4.11
N THR A 132 -18.85 -23.33 -3.12
CA THR A 132 -19.09 -21.98 -2.55
C THR A 132 -17.85 -21.48 -1.83
N GLY A 133 -17.16 -22.34 -1.07
CA GLY A 133 -15.91 -22.00 -0.40
C GLY A 133 -14.82 -21.58 -1.41
N PHE A 134 -14.69 -22.31 -2.52
CA PHE A 134 -13.74 -21.96 -3.59
C PHE A 134 -14.09 -20.61 -4.23
N HIS A 135 -15.35 -20.42 -4.62
CA HIS A 135 -15.79 -19.16 -5.25
C HIS A 135 -15.61 -17.95 -4.35
N GLU A 136 -16.01 -18.08 -3.08
CA GLU A 136 -15.93 -16.98 -2.13
C GLU A 136 -14.48 -16.72 -1.71
N GLY A 137 -13.66 -17.78 -1.57
CA GLY A 137 -12.24 -17.65 -1.29
C GLY A 137 -11.49 -16.88 -2.39
N VAL A 138 -11.71 -17.25 -3.67
CA VAL A 138 -11.08 -16.56 -4.80
C VAL A 138 -11.58 -15.11 -4.89
N TYR A 139 -12.88 -14.85 -4.71
CA TYR A 139 -13.44 -13.50 -4.71
C TYR A 139 -12.83 -12.62 -3.62
N THR A 140 -12.73 -13.17 -2.40
CA THR A 140 -12.15 -12.44 -1.26
C THR A 140 -10.67 -12.12 -1.46
N LEU A 141 -9.87 -13.08 -1.98
CA LEU A 141 -8.46 -12.88 -2.30
C LEU A 141 -8.25 -11.77 -3.35
N GLU A 142 -9.08 -11.74 -4.39
CA GLU A 142 -8.97 -10.70 -5.42
C GLU A 142 -9.36 -9.32 -4.91
N ASN A 143 -10.42 -9.23 -4.11
CA ASN A 143 -10.78 -7.97 -3.49
C ASN A 143 -9.69 -7.48 -2.52
N TRP A 144 -9.15 -8.38 -1.71
CA TRP A 144 -8.04 -8.06 -0.82
C TRP A 144 -6.83 -7.53 -1.60
N LYS A 145 -6.45 -8.21 -2.69
CA LYS A 145 -5.36 -7.76 -3.57
C LYS A 145 -5.63 -6.38 -4.16
N ARG A 146 -6.85 -6.11 -4.62
CA ARG A 146 -7.24 -4.77 -5.12
C ARG A 146 -7.13 -3.70 -4.05
N THR A 147 -7.68 -3.95 -2.87
CA THR A 147 -7.62 -3.00 -1.74
C THR A 147 -6.18 -2.70 -1.35
N LEU A 148 -5.29 -3.70 -1.43
CA LEU A 148 -3.88 -3.54 -1.12
C LEU A 148 -3.18 -2.64 -2.14
N ILE A 149 -3.45 -2.82 -3.43
CA ILE A 149 -2.93 -1.97 -4.51
C ILE A 149 -3.45 -0.53 -4.36
N GLU A 150 -4.75 -0.35 -4.15
CA GLU A 150 -5.36 0.98 -3.93
C GLU A 150 -4.77 1.69 -2.71
N ALA A 151 -4.52 0.95 -1.61
CA ALA A 151 -3.87 1.50 -0.42
C ALA A 151 -2.43 1.94 -0.69
N GLU A 152 -1.67 1.17 -1.49
CA GLU A 152 -0.31 1.55 -1.90
C GLU A 152 -0.30 2.80 -2.79
N GLU A 153 -1.21 2.88 -3.76
CA GLU A 153 -1.36 4.05 -4.62
C GLU A 153 -1.73 5.30 -3.82
N LEU A 154 -2.69 5.19 -2.90
CA LEU A 154 -3.06 6.29 -2.00
C LEU A 154 -1.88 6.72 -1.11
N LYS A 155 -1.08 5.75 -0.62
CA LYS A 155 0.14 6.04 0.14
C LYS A 155 1.15 6.82 -0.70
N LYS A 156 1.39 6.41 -1.95
CA LYS A 156 2.28 7.11 -2.90
C LYS A 156 1.79 8.52 -3.20
N LEU A 157 0.49 8.68 -3.50
CA LEU A 157 -0.12 9.99 -3.76
C LEU A 157 -0.03 10.92 -2.54
N THR A 158 -0.29 10.40 -1.35
CA THR A 158 -0.19 11.16 -0.11
C THR A 158 1.25 11.61 0.14
N LEU A 159 2.21 10.73 -0.09
CA LEU A 159 3.63 11.04 0.07
C LEU A 159 4.08 12.11 -0.93
N SER A 160 3.75 11.95 -2.22
CA SER A 160 4.09 12.93 -3.25
C SER A 160 3.45 14.30 -3.00
N SER A 161 2.19 14.33 -2.54
CA SER A 161 1.50 15.57 -2.17
C SER A 161 2.19 16.27 -0.98
N ARG A 162 2.61 15.51 0.04
CA ARG A 162 3.34 16.08 1.19
C ARG A 162 4.70 16.61 0.81
N LEU A 163 5.45 15.88 -0.03
CA LEU A 163 6.76 16.34 -0.55
C LEU A 163 6.60 17.61 -1.41
N ALA A 164 5.57 17.67 -2.26
CA ALA A 164 5.25 18.88 -3.02
C ALA A 164 4.86 20.05 -2.11
N GLY A 165 4.10 19.78 -1.04
CA GLY A 165 3.76 20.77 -0.01
C GLY A 165 4.99 21.35 0.68
N LEU A 166 5.95 20.48 1.08
CA LEU A 166 7.22 20.91 1.65
C LEU A 166 8.02 21.78 0.67
N ARG A 167 8.12 21.36 -0.59
CA ARG A 167 8.84 22.12 -1.63
C ARG A 167 8.26 23.51 -1.84
N ASN A 168 6.94 23.65 -1.84
CA ASN A 168 6.27 24.95 -2.01
C ASN A 168 6.40 25.86 -0.77
N GLN A 169 6.83 25.34 0.38
CA GLN A 169 7.11 26.10 1.59
C GLN A 169 8.54 26.66 1.64
N THR A 170 9.38 26.38 0.62
CA THR A 170 10.70 27.00 0.50
C THR A 170 10.50 28.52 0.45
N SER A 171 10.91 29.18 1.51
CA SER A 171 10.49 30.51 1.87
C SER A 171 10.84 31.55 0.80
N PRO A 172 9.85 32.22 0.16
CA PRO A 172 10.13 33.38 -0.67
C PRO A 172 11.01 34.41 0.08
N HIS A 173 10.89 34.46 1.38
CA HIS A 173 11.68 35.27 2.27
C HIS A 173 13.18 34.93 2.25
N PHE A 174 13.55 33.64 2.16
CA PHE A 174 14.95 33.24 1.98
C PHE A 174 15.50 33.76 0.64
N PHE A 175 14.71 33.63 -0.44
CA PHE A 175 15.08 34.15 -1.75
C PHE A 175 15.34 35.65 -1.76
N PHE A 176 14.35 36.44 -1.30
CA PHE A 176 14.50 37.90 -1.25
C PHE A 176 15.68 38.36 -0.38
N ASN A 177 15.88 37.68 0.75
CA ASN A 177 17.03 37.99 1.59
C ASN A 177 18.37 37.62 0.95
N SER A 178 18.43 36.54 0.18
CA SER A 178 19.64 36.16 -0.56
C SER A 178 19.96 37.21 -1.66
N ILE A 179 18.93 37.69 -2.39
CA ILE A 179 19.09 38.74 -3.37
C ILE A 179 19.57 40.05 -2.70
N ASN A 180 19.02 40.45 -1.57
CA ASN A 180 19.44 41.65 -0.85
C ASN A 180 20.89 41.53 -0.35
N THR A 181 21.28 40.35 0.15
CA THR A 181 22.67 40.09 0.56
C THR A 181 23.61 40.15 -0.63
N LEU A 182 23.23 39.57 -1.78
CA LEU A 182 24.00 39.63 -3.02
C LEU A 182 24.19 41.10 -3.49
N ALA A 183 23.13 41.87 -3.50
CA ALA A 183 23.21 43.30 -3.90
C ALA A 183 24.21 44.08 -3.02
N GLY A 184 24.17 43.88 -1.70
CA GLY A 184 25.15 44.48 -0.80
C GLY A 184 26.58 43.99 -1.01
N LEU A 185 26.79 42.72 -1.38
CA LEU A 185 28.12 42.17 -1.65
C LEU A 185 28.72 42.73 -2.94
N ILE A 186 27.93 42.98 -3.97
CA ILE A 186 28.39 43.55 -5.25
C ILE A 186 29.08 44.90 -5.04
N GLU A 187 28.60 45.71 -4.08
CA GLU A 187 29.18 47.01 -3.77
C GLU A 187 30.47 46.92 -2.93
N ILE A 188 30.66 45.82 -2.17
CA ILE A 188 31.74 45.73 -1.17
C ILE A 188 32.86 44.80 -1.63
N ASP A 189 32.51 43.63 -2.21
CA ASP A 189 33.42 42.52 -2.52
C ASP A 189 32.88 41.70 -3.68
N THR A 190 33.32 41.97 -4.89
CA THR A 190 32.86 41.35 -6.13
C THR A 190 33.17 39.85 -6.16
N ASP A 191 34.31 39.42 -5.63
CA ASP A 191 34.72 38.01 -5.62
C ASP A 191 33.79 37.19 -4.67
N LYS A 192 33.46 37.78 -3.53
CA LYS A 192 32.46 37.21 -2.62
C LYS A 192 31.06 37.19 -3.23
N ALA A 193 30.69 38.24 -3.98
CA ALA A 193 29.40 38.30 -4.67
C ALA A 193 29.29 37.19 -5.73
N ASP A 194 30.31 36.94 -6.53
CA ASP A 194 30.35 35.88 -7.52
C ASP A 194 30.24 34.51 -6.87
N ARG A 195 30.98 34.27 -5.79
CA ARG A 195 30.89 33.02 -5.04
C ARG A 195 29.49 32.85 -4.45
N PHE A 196 28.93 33.89 -3.84
CA PHE A 196 27.57 33.86 -3.26
C PHE A 196 26.53 33.55 -4.33
N LEU A 197 26.60 34.10 -5.51
CA LEU A 197 25.72 33.86 -6.64
C LEU A 197 25.82 32.39 -7.10
N ASN A 198 27.04 31.86 -7.21
CA ASN A 198 27.23 30.45 -7.60
C ASN A 198 26.61 29.49 -6.59
N GLU A 199 26.85 29.71 -5.30
CA GLU A 199 26.24 28.85 -4.24
C GLU A 199 24.71 28.99 -4.22
N MET A 200 24.19 30.22 -4.46
CA MET A 200 22.77 30.48 -4.61
C MET A 200 22.18 29.69 -5.79
N CYS A 201 22.87 29.65 -6.93
CA CYS A 201 22.43 28.85 -8.08
C CYS A 201 22.38 27.35 -7.77
N ILE A 202 23.34 26.81 -7.00
CA ILE A 202 23.35 25.41 -6.57
C ILE A 202 22.11 25.13 -5.69
N VAL A 203 21.87 25.99 -4.68
CA VAL A 203 20.74 25.84 -3.77
C VAL A 203 19.41 25.86 -4.53
N TYR A 204 19.18 26.86 -5.40
CA TYR A 204 17.92 26.95 -6.12
C TYR A 204 17.74 25.87 -7.17
N ARG A 205 18.80 25.41 -7.83
CA ARG A 205 18.74 24.26 -8.74
C ARG A 205 18.29 23.01 -8.00
N TYR A 206 18.82 22.77 -6.80
CA TYR A 206 18.39 21.62 -5.97
C TYR A 206 16.92 21.75 -5.53
N LEU A 207 16.48 22.94 -5.10
CA LEU A 207 15.11 23.21 -4.67
C LEU A 207 14.09 23.07 -5.82
N LEU A 208 14.46 23.48 -7.03
CA LEU A 208 13.59 23.48 -8.20
C LEU A 208 13.60 22.15 -8.97
N LYS A 209 14.55 21.26 -8.69
CA LYS A 209 14.65 19.96 -9.36
C LYS A 209 13.41 19.10 -9.08
N ASN A 210 12.68 18.76 -10.13
CA ASN A 210 11.45 18.00 -10.04
C ASN A 210 11.76 16.50 -10.13
N GLU A 211 12.30 15.91 -9.07
CA GLU A 211 12.52 14.47 -8.99
C GLU A 211 11.34 13.82 -8.29
N PRO A 212 10.82 12.70 -8.83
CA PRO A 212 9.71 11.96 -8.23
C PRO A 212 10.12 11.20 -6.96
N ASP A 213 11.45 10.99 -6.77
CA ASP A 213 11.96 10.19 -5.70
C ASP A 213 11.89 10.91 -4.34
N ALA A 214 11.27 10.22 -3.40
CA ALA A 214 11.18 10.68 -2.02
C ALA A 214 12.53 10.69 -1.30
N PHE A 215 13.46 9.82 -1.73
CA PHE A 215 14.79 9.65 -1.16
C PHE A 215 15.86 10.18 -2.10
N VAL A 216 16.88 10.77 -1.52
CA VAL A 216 18.08 11.19 -2.21
C VAL A 216 19.33 10.60 -1.54
N PRO A 217 20.41 10.36 -2.30
CA PRO A 217 21.70 10.03 -1.70
C PRO A 217 22.11 11.08 -0.68
N LEU A 218 22.63 10.65 0.47
CA LEU A 218 23.07 11.56 1.53
C LEU A 218 24.07 12.58 1.03
N ASP A 219 25.01 12.18 0.17
CA ASP A 219 26.00 13.08 -0.41
C ASP A 219 25.38 14.24 -1.20
N SER A 220 24.27 13.98 -1.90
CA SER A 220 23.53 15.03 -2.64
C SER A 220 22.90 16.04 -1.69
N GLU A 221 22.30 15.56 -0.59
CA GLU A 221 21.71 16.42 0.45
C GLU A 221 22.79 17.22 1.17
N LEU A 222 23.93 16.60 1.49
CA LEU A 222 25.07 17.29 2.15
C LEU A 222 25.70 18.36 1.26
N ASN A 223 25.88 18.09 -0.04
CA ASN A 223 26.39 19.08 -0.97
C ASN A 223 25.47 20.31 -1.06
N PHE A 224 24.15 20.07 -1.13
CA PHE A 224 23.16 21.13 -1.09
C PHE A 224 23.23 21.92 0.24
N ILE A 225 23.31 21.24 1.38
CA ILE A 225 23.37 21.86 2.71
C ILE A 225 24.66 22.68 2.90
N ARG A 226 25.79 22.25 2.35
CA ARG A 226 27.04 23.06 2.39
C ARG A 226 26.86 24.40 1.69
N SER A 227 26.26 24.40 0.48
CA SER A 227 25.94 25.63 -0.24
C SER A 227 24.97 26.51 0.54
N TRP A 228 23.93 25.94 1.10
CA TRP A 228 22.96 26.65 1.93
C TRP A 228 23.60 27.24 3.20
N ILE A 229 24.44 26.50 3.89
CA ILE A 229 25.23 26.98 5.07
C ILE A 229 26.06 28.20 4.68
N TYR A 230 26.77 28.15 3.54
CA TYR A 230 27.56 29.29 3.06
C TYR A 230 26.71 30.54 2.89
N LEU A 231 25.53 30.46 2.26
CA LEU A 231 24.62 31.58 2.09
C LEU A 231 24.15 32.14 3.44
N VAL A 232 23.79 31.27 4.39
CA VAL A 232 23.34 31.66 5.73
C VAL A 232 24.48 32.33 6.51
N GLN A 233 25.67 31.73 6.56
CA GLN A 233 26.81 32.32 7.27
C GLN A 233 27.21 33.69 6.72
N THR A 234 27.20 33.84 5.39
CA THR A 234 27.49 35.13 4.74
C THR A 234 26.45 36.17 5.12
N ARG A 235 25.16 35.83 5.13
CA ARG A 235 24.07 36.71 5.51
C ARG A 235 24.12 37.17 6.97
N TYR A 236 24.47 36.26 7.87
CA TYR A 236 24.54 36.56 9.32
C TYR A 236 25.93 37.02 9.76
N SER A 237 26.80 37.45 8.81
CA SER A 237 28.14 37.96 9.09
C SER A 237 28.96 37.07 10.02
N ASN A 238 28.85 35.75 9.84
CA ASN A 238 29.51 34.71 10.64
C ASN A 238 29.13 34.65 12.15
N THR A 239 28.04 35.30 12.55
CA THR A 239 27.51 35.16 13.91
C THR A 239 27.08 33.70 14.21
N ILE A 240 26.70 32.96 13.14
CA ILE A 240 26.36 31.53 13.22
C ILE A 240 27.53 30.70 12.70
N ARG A 241 27.91 29.70 13.45
CA ARG A 241 28.90 28.72 13.05
C ARG A 241 28.26 27.35 12.83
N PHE A 242 28.45 26.77 11.64
CA PHE A 242 28.09 25.39 11.37
C PHE A 242 29.35 24.52 11.37
N ILE A 243 29.32 23.41 12.11
CA ILE A 243 30.39 22.42 12.16
C ILE A 243 29.82 21.13 11.59
N LEU A 244 30.37 20.66 10.48
CA LEU A 244 29.95 19.45 9.82
C LEU A 244 31.05 18.39 9.96
N ASN A 245 30.79 17.37 10.79
CA ASN A 245 31.68 16.24 11.02
C ASN A 245 31.17 15.04 10.21
N GLU A 246 31.80 14.82 9.06
CA GLU A 246 31.47 13.74 8.15
C GLU A 246 32.45 12.57 8.34
N PRO A 247 32.00 11.30 8.32
CA PRO A 247 32.88 10.17 8.17
C PRO A 247 33.52 10.19 6.77
N ALA A 248 34.71 9.63 6.64
CA ALA A 248 35.44 9.56 5.38
C ALA A 248 34.68 8.83 4.24
N SER A 249 33.67 8.07 4.58
CA SER A 249 32.78 7.38 3.64
C SER A 249 31.48 6.99 4.34
N ALA A 250 30.33 7.40 3.77
CA ALA A 250 29.01 6.91 4.14
C ALA A 250 28.33 6.26 2.88
N PRO A 251 28.85 5.10 2.41
CA PRO A 251 28.40 4.54 1.17
C PRO A 251 26.95 4.06 1.26
N ASN A 252 26.16 4.37 0.22
CA ASN A 252 24.77 3.90 0.02
C ASN A 252 23.74 4.33 1.07
N THR A 253 23.95 5.44 1.76
CA THR A 253 22.94 6.00 2.64
C THR A 253 22.07 7.01 1.93
N CYS A 254 20.76 6.94 2.19
CA CYS A 254 19.75 7.84 1.65
C CYS A 254 18.97 8.53 2.77
N ILE A 255 18.43 9.70 2.46
CA ILE A 255 17.60 10.49 3.35
C ILE A 255 16.41 11.06 2.57
N PRO A 256 15.24 11.25 3.18
CA PRO A 256 14.17 11.98 2.52
C PRO A 256 14.63 13.40 2.18
N ARG A 257 14.36 13.82 0.95
CA ARG A 257 14.81 15.10 0.41
C ARG A 257 14.41 16.28 1.27
N LEU A 258 15.28 17.29 1.42
CA LEU A 258 15.09 18.52 2.19
C LEU A 258 14.96 18.31 3.72
N THR A 259 15.19 17.12 4.23
CA THR A 259 15.10 16.84 5.67
C THR A 259 16.03 17.74 6.47
N LEU A 260 17.30 17.82 6.06
CA LEU A 260 18.29 18.64 6.76
C LEU A 260 17.96 20.14 6.70
N LEU A 261 17.51 20.61 5.54
CA LEU A 261 17.10 22.00 5.38
C LEU A 261 16.02 22.40 6.38
N PHE A 262 14.94 21.59 6.50
CA PHE A 262 13.82 21.93 7.36
C PHE A 262 14.20 21.96 8.83
N PHE A 263 15.07 21.06 9.28
CA PHE A 263 15.57 21.10 10.66
C PHE A 263 16.46 22.32 10.89
N LEU A 264 17.35 22.64 9.96
CA LEU A 264 18.23 23.81 10.08
C LEU A 264 17.45 25.13 10.01
N GLU A 265 16.50 25.28 9.07
CA GLU A 265 15.62 26.44 9.02
C GLU A 265 14.76 26.58 10.30
N SER A 266 14.25 25.47 10.83
CA SER A 266 13.50 25.48 12.08
C SER A 266 14.35 25.99 13.24
N ILE A 267 15.60 25.56 13.33
CA ILE A 267 16.56 26.05 14.33
C ILE A 267 16.73 27.57 14.21
N LEU A 268 17.00 28.06 13.00
CA LEU A 268 17.20 29.52 12.76
C LEU A 268 15.96 30.35 13.07
N ASN A 269 14.78 29.81 12.84
CA ASN A 269 13.51 30.51 13.08
C ASN A 269 13.07 30.47 14.54
N THR A 270 13.44 29.45 15.29
CA THR A 270 12.93 29.17 16.64
C THR A 270 13.85 29.71 17.75
N TYR A 271 15.15 29.66 17.52
CA TYR A 271 16.13 29.98 18.55
C TYR A 271 16.72 31.39 18.37
N ASP A 272 17.18 31.96 19.46
CA ASP A 272 17.83 33.26 19.44
C ASP A 272 19.28 33.10 18.97
N ILE A 273 19.60 33.78 17.88
CA ILE A 273 20.93 33.74 17.29
C ILE A 273 21.74 34.84 17.98
N SER A 274 22.39 34.48 19.06
CA SER A 274 23.36 35.31 19.76
C SER A 274 24.78 35.08 19.23
N ASP A 275 25.70 35.93 19.63
CA ASP A 275 27.12 35.75 19.29
C ASP A 275 27.60 34.36 19.71
N ASN A 276 28.26 33.67 18.77
CA ASN A 276 28.72 32.27 18.90
C ASN A 276 27.64 31.17 18.87
N PHE A 277 26.50 31.41 18.21
CA PHE A 277 25.53 30.34 17.99
C PHE A 277 26.13 29.24 17.09
N THR A 278 26.38 28.07 17.67
CA THR A 278 27.03 26.96 16.97
C THR A 278 26.04 25.82 16.76
N VAL A 279 25.88 25.39 15.51
CA VAL A 279 25.13 24.19 15.11
C VAL A 279 26.14 23.14 14.66
N SER A 280 26.23 22.03 15.35
CA SER A 280 27.07 20.90 14.95
C SER A 280 26.22 19.79 14.34
N MET A 281 26.64 19.25 13.21
CA MET A 281 26.10 18.05 12.60
C MET A 281 27.16 16.96 12.62
N GLU A 282 26.86 15.84 13.21
CA GLU A 282 27.72 14.66 13.26
C GLU A 282 27.02 13.50 12.57
N ILE A 283 27.69 12.88 11.61
CA ILE A 283 27.18 11.73 10.86
C ILE A 283 27.89 10.49 11.38
N LYS A 284 27.11 9.57 11.97
CA LYS A 284 27.61 8.28 12.48
C LYS A 284 26.79 7.14 11.89
N HIS A 285 27.43 6.27 11.10
CA HIS A 285 26.85 5.06 10.50
C HIS A 285 25.48 5.28 9.83
N ASP A 286 24.41 5.23 10.60
CA ASP A 286 23.01 5.26 10.17
C ASP A 286 22.19 6.41 10.78
N VAL A 287 22.86 7.38 11.45
CA VAL A 287 22.19 8.50 12.13
C VAL A 287 22.95 9.79 11.91
N ILE A 288 22.21 10.87 11.65
CA ILE A 288 22.71 12.24 11.72
C ILE A 288 22.27 12.84 13.04
N THR A 289 23.20 13.32 13.82
CA THR A 289 22.93 14.05 15.06
C THR A 289 23.16 15.54 14.84
N ILE A 290 22.11 16.34 14.98
CA ILE A 290 22.19 17.79 14.97
C ILE A 290 22.16 18.29 16.41
N THR A 291 23.17 19.05 16.82
CA THR A 291 23.27 19.62 18.17
C THR A 291 23.38 21.14 18.07
N HIS A 292 22.55 21.85 18.84
CA HIS A 292 22.55 23.29 18.92
C HIS A 292 22.18 23.80 20.32
N PRO A 293 22.51 25.05 20.67
CA PRO A 293 22.07 25.66 21.94
C PRO A 293 20.55 25.76 22.04
N ALA A 294 20.02 25.48 23.22
CA ALA A 294 18.56 25.44 23.47
C ALA A 294 17.96 26.80 23.94
N TYR A 295 18.63 27.91 23.67
CA TYR A 295 18.13 29.25 24.08
C TYR A 295 17.00 29.71 23.16
N LYS A 296 15.76 29.59 23.66
CA LYS A 296 14.56 29.96 22.89
C LYS A 296 14.39 31.50 22.83
N ARG A 297 13.94 31.99 21.68
CA ARG A 297 13.53 33.39 21.50
C ARG A 297 12.38 33.73 22.43
N LYS A 298 12.45 34.88 23.10
CA LYS A 298 11.40 35.35 24.06
C LYS A 298 10.07 35.74 23.42
N THR A 299 9.94 35.70 22.10
CA THR A 299 8.76 36.18 21.37
C THR A 299 8.09 35.06 20.57
N LYS A 300 6.81 34.83 20.92
CA LYS A 300 5.78 34.06 20.24
C LYS A 300 5.92 32.53 20.22
N ASN A 301 5.12 31.91 21.08
CA ASN A 301 4.66 30.52 21.08
C ASN A 301 5.67 29.47 20.56
N PRO A 302 6.56 29.00 21.40
CA PRO A 302 7.44 27.89 21.05
C PRO A 302 7.06 26.64 21.86
N GLU A 303 5.83 26.18 21.73
CA GLU A 303 5.47 24.88 22.27
C GLU A 303 5.36 23.88 21.11
N GLY A 304 6.41 23.11 20.94
CA GLY A 304 6.45 21.99 20.02
C GLY A 304 7.36 22.17 18.78
N PRO A 305 7.58 21.10 18.03
CA PRO A 305 8.33 21.12 16.79
C PRO A 305 7.63 21.99 15.74
N SER A 306 8.41 22.66 14.88
CA SER A 306 7.84 23.52 13.84
C SER A 306 6.91 22.70 12.92
N ARG A 307 6.03 23.40 12.19
CA ARG A 307 5.16 22.72 11.20
C ARG A 307 5.97 21.88 10.22
N GLN A 308 7.11 22.39 9.77
CA GLN A 308 8.02 21.71 8.84
C GLN A 308 8.65 20.45 9.46
N GLU A 309 9.14 20.53 10.71
CA GLU A 309 9.64 19.37 11.44
C GLU A 309 8.58 18.28 11.60
N ASN A 310 7.34 18.67 11.95
CA ASN A 310 6.23 17.73 12.08
C ASN A 310 5.90 17.04 10.75
N GLU A 311 6.02 17.75 9.63
CA GLU A 311 5.78 17.22 8.30
C GLU A 311 6.87 16.20 7.92
N VAL A 312 8.14 16.49 8.18
CA VAL A 312 9.25 15.54 8.01
C VAL A 312 9.05 14.30 8.88
N ARG A 313 8.72 14.47 10.16
CA ARG A 313 8.41 13.34 11.07
C ARG A 313 7.26 12.48 10.54
N SER A 314 6.26 13.10 9.92
CA SER A 314 5.14 12.37 9.31
C SER A 314 5.55 11.59 8.06
N ILE A 315 6.51 12.10 7.27
CA ILE A 315 7.09 11.38 6.12
C ILE A 315 7.85 10.14 6.61
N TYR A 316 8.67 10.28 7.66
CA TYR A 316 9.38 9.14 8.27
C TYR A 316 8.41 8.04 8.71
N ARG A 317 7.30 8.41 9.37
CA ARG A 317 6.25 7.45 9.77
C ARG A 317 5.56 6.78 8.57
N LEU A 318 5.23 7.54 7.53
CA LEU A 318 4.60 7.00 6.31
C LEU A 318 5.51 6.02 5.56
N LEU A 319 6.82 6.26 5.59
CA LEU A 319 7.82 5.41 4.96
C LEU A 319 8.19 4.20 5.83
N GLY A 320 7.68 4.14 7.08
CA GLY A 320 8.02 3.06 8.03
C GLY A 320 9.47 3.14 8.52
N LEU A 321 10.09 4.33 8.43
CA LEU A 321 11.44 4.57 8.93
C LEU A 321 11.46 4.72 10.46
N PRO A 322 12.60 4.49 11.12
CA PRO A 322 12.74 4.76 12.53
C PRO A 322 12.38 6.21 12.88
N GLU A 323 11.82 6.44 14.05
CA GLU A 323 11.39 7.77 14.46
C GLU A 323 12.58 8.71 14.72
N ILE A 324 12.44 9.97 14.32
CA ILE A 324 13.39 11.03 14.62
C ILE A 324 13.29 11.33 16.11
N ARG A 325 14.39 11.10 16.83
CA ARG A 325 14.48 11.32 18.28
C ARG A 325 14.96 12.72 18.60
N GLU A 326 14.46 13.25 19.69
CA GLU A 326 14.84 14.57 20.19
C GLU A 326 15.09 14.48 21.68
N THR A 327 16.26 14.99 22.09
CA THR A 327 16.65 15.09 23.50
C THR A 327 16.97 16.54 23.83
N VAL A 328 16.23 17.12 24.77
CA VAL A 328 16.48 18.48 25.22
C VAL A 328 17.25 18.41 26.55
N GLY A 329 18.50 18.81 26.51
CA GLY A 329 19.33 18.97 27.70
C GLY A 329 19.21 20.41 28.27
N HIS A 330 19.92 20.66 29.40
CA HIS A 330 19.88 21.98 30.06
C HIS A 330 20.41 23.13 29.19
N ARG A 331 21.33 22.88 28.27
CA ARG A 331 21.96 23.90 27.41
C ARG A 331 21.84 23.62 25.92
N ASN A 332 21.70 22.37 25.53
CA ASN A 332 21.73 21.93 24.14
C ASN A 332 20.52 21.07 23.82
N ARG A 333 20.06 21.17 22.60
CA ARG A 333 19.08 20.26 21.98
C ARG A 333 19.83 19.34 21.02
N HIS A 334 19.52 18.05 21.07
CA HIS A 334 20.06 17.02 20.19
C HIS A 334 18.91 16.43 19.39
N ILE A 335 19.07 16.38 18.07
CA ILE A 335 18.10 15.82 17.15
C ILE A 335 18.79 14.69 16.41
N GLU A 336 18.30 13.47 16.55
CA GLU A 336 18.80 12.27 15.88
C GLU A 336 17.90 11.92 14.71
N ILE A 337 18.43 11.99 13.51
CA ILE A 337 17.75 11.73 12.25
C ILE A 337 18.28 10.41 11.69
N PRO A 338 17.47 9.34 11.67
CA PRO A 338 17.87 8.07 11.09
C PRO A 338 18.08 8.17 9.58
N LEU A 339 19.13 7.50 9.09
CA LEU A 339 19.41 7.33 7.69
C LEU A 339 18.89 6.00 7.19
N TYR A 340 18.56 5.93 5.90
CA TYR A 340 18.14 4.70 5.25
C TYR A 340 19.30 4.13 4.44
N LEU A 341 19.59 2.84 4.64
CA LEU A 341 20.55 2.11 3.81
C LEU A 341 19.81 1.61 2.57
N GLN A 342 20.20 2.06 1.40
CA GLN A 342 19.64 1.57 0.14
C GLN A 342 20.15 0.15 -0.12
N ASP A 343 19.32 -0.85 0.16
CA ASP A 343 19.61 -2.23 -0.22
C ASP A 343 19.66 -2.34 -1.74
N LYS A 344 20.74 -2.89 -2.30
CA LYS A 344 20.96 -3.08 -3.75
C LYS A 344 19.87 -3.92 -4.44
N ASN A 345 18.97 -4.55 -3.69
CA ASN A 345 17.92 -5.42 -4.21
C ASN A 345 16.58 -4.72 -4.51
N THR A 346 16.40 -3.46 -4.16
CA THR A 346 15.11 -2.77 -4.39
C THR A 346 15.02 -2.11 -5.77
N ALA A 347 16.13 -2.02 -6.52
CA ALA A 347 16.16 -1.48 -7.89
C ALA A 347 15.63 -2.47 -8.97
N ALA A 348 15.22 -3.69 -8.60
CA ALA A 348 14.81 -4.75 -9.54
C ALA A 348 13.28 -4.94 -9.65
N HIS A 349 12.46 -4.08 -9.07
CA HIS A 349 11.00 -4.14 -9.20
C HIS A 349 10.42 -2.86 -9.81
N GLU A 350 10.94 -2.44 -10.99
CA GLU A 350 10.12 -1.71 -11.95
C GLU A 350 9.34 -2.75 -12.77
N PRO A 351 8.01 -2.75 -12.74
CA PRO A 351 7.23 -3.53 -13.70
C PRO A 351 7.28 -2.82 -15.06
N ALA A 352 7.76 -3.56 -16.07
CA ALA A 352 7.65 -3.21 -17.48
C ALA A 352 6.18 -3.07 -17.92
#